data_32f04ac64f7b1ff99d60cb9c987a1c81
#
_entry.id   32f04ac64f7b1ff99d60cb9c987a1c81
#
_cell.length_a   1.000
_cell.length_b   1.000
_cell.length_c   1.000
_cell.angle_alpha   90.00
_cell.angle_beta   90.00
_cell.angle_gamma   90.00
#
_symmetry.space_group_name_H-M   'P 1'
#
loop_
_entity.id
_entity.type
_entity.pdbx_description
1 polymer ?
#
loop_
_entity_poly.entity_id
_entity_poly.type
_entity_poly.pdbx_seq_one_letter_code
_entity_poly.pdbx_strand_id
1 'polypeptide(L)'
;MAISATGPSPYAPSTGSPLSPVPESFTPAPTRISRRGLWPKVAIAVAVAVAIFAGKSIWENSNRTHLQAPAAIGGMQRIDDPRLADAVQTLEKIGSDGTTGKAGFYGFSGVPSFFFAAVESSEGDRAPDDLFRELSGEFASSGTPSVIDLTTKTRSTVGEATFICAKVKGRPSGSICMWTDSDVIGFVGALGQGVNKAQILTAAVRVSVET
;
A
#
# COMPACT_ATOMS: atom_id res chain seq x y z
N MET A 1 -45.86 -57.59 -21.35
CA MET A 1 -46.33 -58.09 -20.06
C MET A 1 -46.24 -57.04 -19.03
N ALA A 2 -47.39 -56.62 -18.56
CA ALA A 2 -47.54 -55.60 -17.51
C ALA A 2 -47.28 -56.23 -16.13
N ILE A 3 -46.82 -55.47 -15.17
CA ILE A 3 -47.34 -55.48 -13.81
C ILE A 3 -47.02 -54.09 -13.12
N SER A 4 -48.09 -53.42 -12.78
CA SER A 4 -48.19 -52.34 -11.84
C SER A 4 -47.98 -52.82 -10.41
N ALA A 5 -47.42 -51.97 -9.56
CA ALA A 5 -47.70 -52.01 -8.13
C ALA A 5 -47.58 -50.60 -7.53
N THR A 6 -48.71 -50.03 -7.25
CA THR A 6 -48.99 -48.86 -6.46
C THR A 6 -48.92 -49.21 -4.96
N GLY A 7 -48.21 -48.42 -4.17
CA GLY A 7 -48.24 -48.45 -2.71
C GLY A 7 -48.33 -47.04 -2.12
N PRO A 8 -49.32 -46.75 -1.28
CA PRO A 8 -49.47 -45.42 -0.68
C PRO A 8 -48.59 -45.22 0.56
N SER A 9 -47.96 -44.11 0.62
CA SER A 9 -47.23 -43.62 1.81
C SER A 9 -48.19 -42.95 2.79
N PRO A 10 -48.20 -43.28 4.07
CA PRO A 10 -48.96 -42.56 5.08
C PRO A 10 -48.09 -41.42 5.65
N TYR A 11 -48.43 -40.21 5.30
CA TYR A 11 -47.96 -39.03 6.01
C TYR A 11 -48.65 -38.95 7.38
N ALA A 12 -47.88 -39.07 8.46
CA ALA A 12 -48.28 -38.71 9.81
C ALA A 12 -47.94 -37.23 10.07
N PRO A 13 -48.84 -36.41 10.58
CA PRO A 13 -48.52 -35.07 10.98
C PRO A 13 -47.74 -35.07 12.31
N SER A 14 -46.50 -34.61 12.28
CA SER A 14 -45.71 -34.37 13.49
C SER A 14 -46.21 -33.09 14.17
N THR A 15 -46.74 -33.24 15.36
CA THR A 15 -47.10 -32.22 16.31
C THR A 15 -45.90 -31.35 16.61
N GLY A 16 -46.10 -30.00 16.44
CA GLY A 16 -45.10 -29.00 16.66
C GLY A 16 -44.58 -28.95 18.10
N SER A 17 -43.27 -29.01 18.24
CA SER A 17 -42.60 -28.62 19.47
C SER A 17 -42.54 -27.10 19.56
N PRO A 18 -42.74 -26.52 20.75
CA PRO A 18 -42.66 -25.08 20.93
C PRO A 18 -41.21 -24.59 20.67
N LEU A 19 -41.11 -23.61 19.80
CA LEU A 19 -39.89 -22.90 19.50
C LEU A 19 -39.31 -22.30 20.78
N SER A 20 -38.14 -22.79 21.19
CA SER A 20 -37.31 -22.10 22.20
C SER A 20 -36.96 -20.72 21.72
N PRO A 21 -36.98 -19.70 22.59
CA PRO A 21 -36.59 -18.36 22.21
C PRO A 21 -35.15 -18.36 21.71
N VAL A 22 -34.98 -17.89 20.49
CA VAL A 22 -33.66 -17.65 19.89
C VAL A 22 -32.93 -16.65 20.79
N PRO A 23 -31.70 -16.97 21.28
CA PRO A 23 -30.93 -16.00 22.03
C PRO A 23 -30.65 -14.80 21.14
N GLU A 24 -31.00 -13.62 21.65
CA GLU A 24 -30.69 -12.36 21.01
C GLU A 24 -29.21 -12.33 20.61
N SER A 25 -29.00 -12.18 19.31
CA SER A 25 -27.67 -12.01 18.73
C SER A 25 -26.98 -10.84 19.41
N PHE A 26 -26.00 -11.13 20.25
CA PHE A 26 -25.04 -10.14 20.70
C PHE A 26 -24.36 -9.55 19.47
N THR A 27 -24.86 -8.44 18.98
CA THR A 27 -24.14 -7.60 18.05
C THR A 27 -22.95 -7.02 18.83
N PRO A 28 -21.70 -7.44 18.59
CA PRO A 28 -20.58 -6.83 19.28
C PRO A 28 -20.57 -5.36 18.88
N ALA A 29 -20.63 -4.48 19.88
CA ALA A 29 -20.50 -3.05 19.66
C ALA A 29 -19.24 -2.82 18.83
N PRO A 30 -19.31 -2.01 17.75
CA PRO A 30 -18.14 -1.70 16.95
C PRO A 30 -17.13 -1.02 17.87
N THR A 31 -16.10 -1.76 18.26
CA THR A 31 -14.94 -1.18 18.94
C THR A 31 -14.37 -0.15 17.97
N ARG A 32 -14.66 1.11 18.22
CA ARG A 32 -14.00 2.25 17.59
C ARG A 32 -12.53 2.17 17.99
N ILE A 33 -11.78 1.37 17.25
CA ILE A 33 -10.33 1.41 17.30
C ILE A 33 -9.99 2.83 16.86
N SER A 34 -9.50 3.61 17.80
CA SER A 34 -8.98 4.95 17.52
C SER A 34 -7.81 4.81 16.54
N ARG A 35 -8.12 4.86 15.24
CA ARG A 35 -7.13 4.81 14.15
C ARG A 35 -6.21 6.04 14.16
N ARG A 36 -6.48 7.01 15.05
CA ARG A 36 -5.83 8.33 15.05
C ARG A 36 -4.36 8.35 15.45
N GLY A 37 -3.82 7.29 16.06
CA GLY A 37 -2.46 7.29 16.60
C GLY A 37 -1.43 6.47 15.81
N LEU A 38 -1.84 5.60 14.87
CA LEU A 38 -0.90 4.73 14.15
C LEU A 38 -0.36 5.33 12.84
N TRP A 39 -1.12 6.22 12.23
CA TRP A 39 -0.80 6.81 10.92
C TRP A 39 0.52 7.61 10.89
N PRO A 40 0.79 8.52 11.86
CA PRO A 40 2.04 9.27 11.84
C PRO A 40 3.27 8.35 12.02
N LYS A 41 3.14 7.27 12.78
CA LYS A 41 4.27 6.34 13.01
C LYS A 41 4.65 5.54 11.77
N VAL A 42 3.67 5.13 10.94
CA VAL A 42 3.94 4.43 9.68
C VAL A 42 4.55 5.37 8.65
N ALA A 43 4.06 6.61 8.57
CA ALA A 43 4.64 7.61 7.70
C ALA A 43 6.09 7.93 8.07
N ILE A 44 6.40 8.03 9.36
CA ILE A 44 7.77 8.26 9.86
C ILE A 44 8.68 7.05 9.53
N ALA A 45 8.18 5.83 9.63
CA ALA A 45 8.96 4.64 9.33
C ALA A 45 9.35 4.54 7.85
N VAL A 46 8.40 4.84 6.97
CA VAL A 46 8.67 4.91 5.53
C VAL A 46 9.61 6.07 5.23
N ALA A 47 9.46 7.19 5.91
CA ALA A 47 10.33 8.35 5.78
C ALA A 47 11.79 8.04 6.13
N VAL A 48 12.03 7.33 7.24
CA VAL A 48 13.39 6.92 7.64
C VAL A 48 13.99 5.94 6.63
N ALA A 49 13.20 4.96 6.17
CA ALA A 49 13.66 3.98 5.19
C ALA A 49 14.12 4.63 3.87
N VAL A 50 13.41 5.66 3.43
CA VAL A 50 13.72 6.35 2.18
C VAL A 50 14.86 7.35 2.38
N ALA A 51 15.02 8.01 3.56
CA ALA A 51 16.09 8.98 3.83
C ALA A 51 17.51 8.42 3.64
N ILE A 52 17.70 7.13 3.88
CA ILE A 52 18.99 6.46 3.74
C ILE A 52 19.32 6.20 2.27
N PHE A 53 18.30 6.02 1.43
CA PHE A 53 18.50 5.78 0.00
C PHE A 53 19.06 6.98 -0.76
N ALA A 54 18.71 8.19 -0.35
CA ALA A 54 19.05 9.40 -1.09
C ALA A 54 20.46 9.96 -0.76
N GLY A 55 21.14 9.40 0.23
CA GLY A 55 22.38 9.96 0.78
C GLY A 55 23.63 9.83 -0.10
N LYS A 56 23.54 9.34 -1.34
CA LYS A 56 24.77 9.02 -2.10
C LYS A 56 24.84 9.47 -3.56
N SER A 57 23.84 10.13 -4.11
CA SER A 57 23.90 10.47 -5.53
C SER A 57 23.97 11.97 -5.80
N ILE A 58 25.18 12.43 -6.13
CA ILE A 58 25.39 13.70 -6.80
C ILE A 58 25.81 13.37 -8.23
N TRP A 59 25.04 13.75 -9.25
CA TRP A 59 25.59 14.42 -10.44
C TRP A 59 24.56 14.94 -11.44
N GLU A 60 24.98 16.00 -12.13
CA GLU A 60 24.26 16.81 -13.11
C GLU A 60 23.78 16.00 -14.31
N ASN A 61 22.49 16.18 -14.68
CA ASN A 61 22.10 16.05 -16.08
C ASN A 61 20.88 16.89 -16.45
N SER A 62 20.94 17.52 -17.61
CA SER A 62 20.01 18.56 -18.07
C SER A 62 18.66 18.08 -18.59
N ASN A 63 18.37 16.80 -18.54
CA ASN A 63 17.10 16.19 -18.96
C ASN A 63 16.44 15.46 -17.80
N ARG A 64 16.17 16.18 -16.71
CA ARG A 64 15.54 15.58 -15.53
C ARG A 64 14.03 15.43 -15.72
N THR A 65 13.53 14.26 -15.42
CA THR A 65 12.10 14.03 -15.22
C THR A 65 11.59 14.95 -14.11
N HIS A 66 10.60 15.78 -14.42
CA HIS A 66 10.02 16.66 -13.40
C HIS A 66 9.01 15.87 -12.56
N LEU A 67 9.34 15.68 -11.28
CA LEU A 67 8.43 15.05 -10.34
C LEU A 67 7.39 16.05 -9.81
N GLN A 68 6.14 15.61 -9.77
CA GLN A 68 5.05 16.39 -9.17
C GLN A 68 4.17 15.52 -8.26
N ALA A 69 3.49 16.17 -7.31
CA ALA A 69 2.46 15.54 -6.49
C ALA A 69 1.09 16.02 -6.96
N PRO A 70 0.41 15.31 -7.86
CA PRO A 70 -0.84 15.75 -8.46
C PRO A 70 -1.97 15.83 -7.41
N ALA A 71 -3.01 16.62 -7.72
CA ALA A 71 -4.16 16.77 -6.82
C ALA A 71 -5.00 15.49 -6.67
N ALA A 72 -4.94 14.60 -7.67
CA ALA A 72 -5.63 13.32 -7.65
C ALA A 72 -4.87 12.25 -8.43
N ILE A 73 -4.93 11.00 -7.97
CA ILE A 73 -4.37 9.81 -8.64
C ILE A 73 -5.40 8.69 -8.59
N GLY A 74 -5.73 8.11 -9.74
CA GLY A 74 -6.68 6.98 -9.82
C GLY A 74 -8.05 7.27 -9.20
N GLY A 75 -8.53 8.52 -9.28
CA GLY A 75 -9.80 8.96 -8.69
C GLY A 75 -9.76 9.25 -7.19
N MET A 76 -8.61 9.03 -6.53
CA MET A 76 -8.41 9.38 -5.12
C MET A 76 -7.79 10.77 -5.01
N GLN A 77 -8.33 11.59 -4.12
CA GLN A 77 -7.85 12.95 -3.89
C GLN A 77 -6.63 12.96 -2.98
N ARG A 78 -5.74 13.93 -3.18
CA ARG A 78 -4.67 14.21 -2.23
C ARG A 78 -5.26 14.67 -0.91
N ILE A 79 -4.69 14.20 0.19
CA ILE A 79 -5.13 14.53 1.54
C ILE A 79 -4.16 15.56 2.12
N ASP A 80 -4.62 16.79 2.20
CA ASP A 80 -3.88 17.90 2.81
C ASP A 80 -4.26 18.04 4.29
N ASP A 81 -3.95 17.00 5.10
CA ASP A 81 -4.17 17.01 6.55
C ASP A 81 -2.91 17.53 7.25
N PRO A 82 -3.00 18.60 8.08
CA PRO A 82 -1.86 19.12 8.83
C PRO A 82 -1.11 18.07 9.66
N ARG A 83 -1.81 17.01 10.10
CA ARG A 83 -1.20 15.89 10.86
C ARG A 83 -0.31 15.00 10.00
N LEU A 84 -0.45 15.05 8.68
CA LEU A 84 0.38 14.34 7.71
C LEU A 84 1.47 15.23 7.11
N ALA A 85 1.41 16.53 7.36
CA ALA A 85 2.34 17.49 6.76
C ALA A 85 3.80 17.18 7.11
N ASP A 86 4.10 16.87 8.37
CA ASP A 86 5.45 16.52 8.80
C ASP A 86 5.95 15.22 8.11
N ALA A 87 5.05 14.24 7.92
CA ALA A 87 5.37 13.01 7.24
C ALA A 87 5.64 13.25 5.75
N VAL A 88 4.81 14.06 5.07
CA VAL A 88 5.03 14.45 3.67
C VAL A 88 6.35 15.19 3.54
N GLN A 89 6.60 16.21 4.38
CA GLN A 89 7.84 16.98 4.35
C GLN A 89 9.08 16.10 4.60
N THR A 90 8.97 15.12 5.48
CA THR A 90 10.05 14.17 5.73
C THR A 90 10.28 13.29 4.50
N LEU A 91 9.20 12.79 3.88
CA LEU A 91 9.28 12.02 2.63
C LEU A 91 9.88 12.84 1.47
N GLU A 92 9.56 14.10 1.36
CA GLU A 92 10.10 15.00 0.31
C GLU A 92 11.57 15.38 0.52
N LYS A 93 12.04 15.42 1.77
CA LYS A 93 13.45 15.72 2.10
C LYS A 93 14.43 14.57 1.85
N ILE A 94 13.93 13.45 1.39
CA ILE A 94 14.70 12.22 1.17
C ILE A 94 15.75 12.36 0.07
N GLY A 95 15.53 13.25 -0.88
CA GLY A 95 16.55 13.67 -1.83
C GLY A 95 17.61 14.54 -1.14
N SER A 96 18.55 13.94 -0.39
CA SER A 96 19.40 14.66 0.58
C SER A 96 20.45 15.60 -0.02
N ASP A 97 20.67 15.60 -1.30
CA ASP A 97 21.74 16.42 -1.92
C ASP A 97 21.22 17.42 -2.97
N GLY A 98 20.09 18.05 -2.67
CA GLY A 98 19.49 19.05 -3.56
C GLY A 98 18.51 18.45 -4.58
N THR A 99 18.28 17.16 -4.58
CA THR A 99 17.20 16.52 -5.32
C THR A 99 15.90 16.66 -4.56
N THR A 100 14.90 17.22 -5.20
CA THR A 100 13.58 17.42 -4.57
C THR A 100 12.74 16.15 -4.75
N GLY A 101 12.56 15.42 -3.66
CA GLY A 101 11.56 14.35 -3.63
C GLY A 101 10.14 14.91 -3.70
N LYS A 102 9.20 14.11 -4.14
CA LYS A 102 7.76 14.37 -4.07
C LYS A 102 7.06 13.26 -3.32
N ALA A 103 6.12 13.66 -2.48
CA ALA A 103 5.35 12.71 -1.69
C ALA A 103 3.90 13.17 -1.52
N GLY A 104 3.02 12.23 -1.16
CA GLY A 104 1.64 12.56 -0.85
C GLY A 104 0.84 11.38 -0.34
N PHE A 105 -0.22 11.69 0.38
CA PHE A 105 -1.23 10.74 0.83
C PHE A 105 -2.50 10.95 0.01
N TYR A 106 -3.12 9.85 -0.41
CA TYR A 106 -4.30 9.86 -1.26
C TYR A 106 -5.38 8.93 -0.72
N GLY A 107 -6.62 9.32 -0.91
CA GLY A 107 -7.74 8.54 -0.42
C GLY A 107 -9.10 9.15 -0.70
N PHE A 108 -10.09 8.66 0.05
CA PHE A 108 -11.47 9.11 -0.05
C PHE A 108 -11.91 9.73 1.28
N SER A 109 -12.64 10.85 1.20
CA SER A 109 -13.21 11.52 2.39
C SER A 109 -12.20 11.75 3.53
N GLY A 110 -10.96 12.11 3.19
CA GLY A 110 -9.90 12.36 4.17
C GLY A 110 -9.31 11.10 4.81
N VAL A 111 -9.69 9.90 4.36
CA VAL A 111 -9.12 8.63 4.84
C VAL A 111 -8.07 8.16 3.85
N PRO A 112 -6.80 8.09 4.23
CA PRO A 112 -5.74 7.62 3.36
C PRO A 112 -5.95 6.16 2.93
N SER A 113 -5.84 5.91 1.62
CA SER A 113 -5.87 4.59 1.01
C SER A 113 -4.48 4.16 0.56
N PHE A 114 -3.66 5.12 0.17
CA PHE A 114 -2.26 4.90 -0.16
C PHE A 114 -1.45 6.18 0.07
N PHE A 115 -0.15 6.02 0.09
CA PHE A 115 0.82 7.11 -0.02
C PHE A 115 1.87 6.76 -1.08
N PHE A 116 2.53 7.76 -1.61
CA PHE A 116 3.71 7.58 -2.42
C PHE A 116 4.85 8.49 -1.96
N ALA A 117 6.07 8.11 -2.31
CA ALA A 117 7.22 8.99 -2.36
C ALA A 117 8.04 8.64 -3.59
N ALA A 118 8.57 9.64 -4.26
CA ALA A 118 9.44 9.50 -5.41
C ALA A 118 10.58 10.50 -5.33
N VAL A 119 11.77 10.09 -5.77
CA VAL A 119 12.96 10.92 -5.82
C VAL A 119 13.63 10.76 -7.18
N GLU A 120 14.18 11.83 -7.70
CA GLU A 120 15.12 11.75 -8.81
C GLU A 120 16.38 11.02 -8.33
N SER A 121 16.85 10.06 -9.08
CA SER A 121 18.02 9.26 -8.70
C SER A 121 18.93 9.08 -9.88
N SER A 122 20.21 9.33 -9.68
CA SER A 122 21.27 8.96 -10.61
C SER A 122 21.81 7.54 -10.36
N GLU A 123 21.22 6.80 -9.44
CA GLU A 123 21.64 5.44 -9.06
C GLU A 123 21.16 4.35 -10.05
N GLY A 124 20.97 4.67 -11.32
CA GLY A 124 20.54 3.72 -12.35
C GLY A 124 21.33 2.41 -12.44
N ASP A 125 22.52 2.36 -11.82
CA ASP A 125 23.39 1.17 -11.79
C ASP A 125 23.09 0.21 -10.63
N ARG A 126 22.25 0.58 -9.65
CA ARG A 126 21.92 -0.30 -8.53
C ARG A 126 20.81 -1.27 -8.90
N ALA A 127 21.02 -2.56 -8.61
CA ALA A 127 20.01 -3.57 -8.85
C ALA A 127 18.73 -3.26 -8.04
N PRO A 128 17.54 -3.19 -8.69
CA PRO A 128 16.28 -2.89 -8.01
C PRO A 128 15.97 -3.83 -6.83
N ASP A 129 16.40 -5.08 -6.91
CA ASP A 129 16.24 -6.07 -5.83
C ASP A 129 17.05 -5.72 -4.58
N ASP A 130 18.21 -5.13 -4.72
CA ASP A 130 19.05 -4.70 -3.59
C ASP A 130 18.46 -3.47 -2.93
N LEU A 131 17.99 -2.51 -3.73
CA LEU A 131 17.24 -1.35 -3.26
C LEU A 131 16.01 -1.77 -2.45
N PHE A 132 15.23 -2.71 -2.96
CA PHE A 132 14.03 -3.19 -2.26
C PHE A 132 14.36 -3.95 -0.97
N ARG A 133 15.48 -4.67 -0.92
CA ARG A 133 15.95 -5.35 0.29
C ARG A 133 16.39 -4.34 1.34
N GLU A 134 17.12 -3.31 0.95
CA GLU A 134 17.55 -2.22 1.82
C GLU A 134 16.32 -1.50 2.41
N LEU A 135 15.35 -1.10 1.57
CA LEU A 135 14.06 -0.55 2.03
C LEU A 135 13.40 -1.45 3.08
N SER A 136 13.38 -2.77 2.84
CA SER A 136 12.79 -3.72 3.77
C SER A 136 13.53 -3.76 5.12
N GLY A 137 14.86 -3.66 5.10
CA GLY A 137 15.70 -3.59 6.31
C GLY A 137 15.42 -2.33 7.12
N GLU A 138 15.37 -1.19 6.46
CA GLU A 138 15.07 0.09 7.10
C GLU A 138 13.65 0.13 7.65
N PHE A 139 12.68 -0.40 6.90
CA PHE A 139 11.31 -0.52 7.38
C PHE A 139 11.23 -1.37 8.66
N ALA A 140 11.97 -2.45 8.75
CA ALA A 140 12.04 -3.29 9.95
C ALA A 140 12.73 -2.58 11.13
N SER A 141 13.77 -1.79 10.86
CA SER A 141 14.53 -1.05 11.89
C SER A 141 13.80 0.16 12.45
N SER A 142 12.80 0.67 11.74
CA SER A 142 12.03 1.87 12.10
C SER A 142 11.16 1.75 13.34
N GLY A 143 11.10 0.56 13.97
CA GLY A 143 10.30 0.31 15.18
C GLY A 143 8.80 0.29 14.93
N THR A 144 8.35 0.22 13.68
CA THR A 144 6.94 0.00 13.37
C THR A 144 6.52 -1.44 13.65
N PRO A 145 5.26 -1.68 14.07
CA PRO A 145 4.74 -3.03 14.26
C PRO A 145 4.39 -3.71 12.91
N SER A 146 5.02 -3.29 11.84
CA SER A 146 4.80 -3.80 10.48
C SER A 146 6.12 -4.21 9.86
N VAL A 147 6.09 -5.26 9.03
CA VAL A 147 7.26 -5.79 8.32
C VAL A 147 6.92 -6.10 6.86
N ILE A 148 7.87 -5.88 5.97
CA ILE A 148 7.74 -6.27 4.56
C ILE A 148 8.03 -7.77 4.44
N ASP A 149 7.06 -8.52 3.94
CA ASP A 149 7.19 -9.96 3.74
C ASP A 149 7.84 -10.27 2.40
N LEU A 150 9.16 -10.38 2.39
CA LEU A 150 9.96 -10.66 1.19
C LEU A 150 9.62 -12.01 0.53
N THR A 151 8.96 -12.95 1.23
CA THR A 151 8.52 -14.21 0.63
C THR A 151 7.38 -14.04 -0.36
N THR A 152 6.68 -12.91 -0.29
CA THR A 152 5.59 -12.54 -1.19
C THR A 152 6.04 -11.60 -2.32
N LYS A 153 7.35 -11.37 -2.43
CA LYS A 153 7.92 -10.46 -3.42
C LYS A 153 7.56 -10.89 -4.84
N THR A 154 7.06 -9.94 -5.61
CA THR A 154 6.82 -10.08 -7.05
C THR A 154 7.63 -9.03 -7.79
N ARG A 155 8.08 -9.36 -9.00
CA ARG A 155 8.77 -8.45 -9.90
C ARG A 155 8.09 -8.43 -11.26
N SER A 156 7.99 -7.26 -11.85
CA SER A 156 7.51 -7.07 -13.22
C SER A 156 8.25 -5.89 -13.85
N THR A 157 8.23 -5.84 -15.19
CA THR A 157 8.79 -4.74 -15.95
C THR A 157 7.71 -4.21 -16.90
N VAL A 158 7.54 -2.90 -16.95
CA VAL A 158 6.62 -2.21 -17.85
C VAL A 158 7.35 -1.05 -18.50
N GLY A 159 7.61 -1.16 -19.80
CA GLY A 159 8.55 -0.26 -20.48
C GLY A 159 9.95 -0.40 -19.91
N GLU A 160 10.56 0.71 -19.54
CA GLU A 160 11.88 0.75 -18.91
C GLU A 160 11.84 0.58 -17.39
N ALA A 161 10.66 0.74 -16.77
CA ALA A 161 10.54 0.67 -15.34
C ALA A 161 10.43 -0.76 -14.81
N THR A 162 11.17 -1.03 -13.75
CA THR A 162 11.05 -2.26 -12.95
C THR A 162 10.20 -1.99 -11.73
N PHE A 163 9.22 -2.86 -11.50
CA PHE A 163 8.34 -2.85 -10.33
C PHE A 163 8.64 -4.03 -9.43
N ILE A 164 8.83 -3.77 -8.15
CA ILE A 164 8.98 -4.81 -7.11
C ILE A 164 7.95 -4.53 -6.03
N CYS A 165 7.10 -5.52 -5.75
CA CYS A 165 6.04 -5.42 -4.78
C CYS A 165 6.10 -6.55 -3.76
N ALA A 166 5.71 -6.29 -2.51
CA ALA A 166 5.55 -7.30 -1.48
C ALA A 166 4.42 -6.93 -0.51
N LYS A 167 3.92 -7.92 0.23
CA LYS A 167 2.96 -7.69 1.30
C LYS A 167 3.63 -7.04 2.51
N VAL A 168 2.87 -6.20 3.20
CA VAL A 168 3.21 -5.67 4.52
C VAL A 168 2.35 -6.40 5.54
N LYS A 169 2.98 -7.12 6.46
CA LYS A 169 2.35 -7.75 7.62
C LYS A 169 2.41 -6.82 8.82
N GLY A 170 1.40 -6.89 9.67
CA GLY A 170 1.33 -6.07 10.89
C GLY A 170 0.16 -5.10 10.86
N ARG A 171 0.31 -3.96 11.54
CA ARG A 171 -0.74 -2.93 11.62
C ARG A 171 -0.16 -1.54 11.35
N PRO A 172 -0.57 -0.89 10.25
CA PRO A 172 -1.49 -1.36 9.24
C PRO A 172 -0.89 -2.45 8.35
N SER A 173 -1.74 -3.37 7.87
CA SER A 173 -1.38 -4.31 6.82
C SER A 173 -1.61 -3.69 5.44
N GLY A 174 -1.03 -4.28 4.41
CA GLY A 174 -1.19 -3.81 3.04
C GLY A 174 -0.17 -4.39 2.10
N SER A 175 0.26 -3.58 1.14
CA SER A 175 1.36 -3.92 0.24
C SER A 175 2.21 -2.68 0.00
N ILE A 176 3.49 -2.89 -0.26
CA ILE A 176 4.41 -1.86 -0.72
C ILE A 176 4.92 -2.25 -2.10
N CYS A 177 4.98 -1.29 -2.98
CA CYS A 177 5.60 -1.42 -4.29
C CYS A 177 6.67 -0.35 -4.46
N MET A 178 7.78 -0.72 -5.04
CA MET A 178 8.81 0.18 -5.52
C MET A 178 8.80 0.13 -7.04
N TRP A 179 9.03 1.26 -7.68
CA TRP A 179 9.44 1.30 -9.09
C TRP A 179 10.78 1.98 -9.22
N THR A 180 11.53 1.54 -10.19
CA THR A 180 12.79 2.16 -10.60
C THR A 180 12.82 2.26 -12.11
N ASP A 181 13.29 3.36 -12.62
CA ASP A 181 13.69 3.54 -14.00
C ASP A 181 15.05 4.27 -14.06
N SER A 182 15.43 4.85 -15.22
CA SER A 182 16.72 5.51 -15.39
C SER A 182 16.97 6.65 -14.42
N ASP A 183 15.92 7.40 -14.07
CA ASP A 183 16.05 8.70 -13.43
C ASP A 183 15.25 8.83 -12.14
N VAL A 184 14.38 7.85 -11.84
CA VAL A 184 13.45 7.93 -10.70
C VAL A 184 13.43 6.62 -9.91
N ILE A 185 13.45 6.76 -8.60
CA ILE A 185 13.07 5.71 -7.66
C ILE A 185 11.83 6.18 -6.92
N GLY A 186 10.78 5.35 -6.92
CA GLY A 186 9.56 5.69 -6.21
C GLY A 186 8.94 4.51 -5.48
N PHE A 187 8.10 4.82 -4.50
CA PHE A 187 7.41 3.86 -3.65
C PHE A 187 5.94 4.18 -3.53
N VAL A 188 5.13 3.14 -3.43
CA VAL A 188 3.72 3.24 -3.08
C VAL A 188 3.41 2.28 -1.95
N GLY A 189 2.93 2.80 -0.84
CA GLY A 189 2.36 2.01 0.24
C GLY A 189 0.84 1.97 0.13
N ALA A 190 0.27 0.84 -0.26
CA ALA A 190 -1.16 0.64 -0.47
C ALA A 190 -1.77 -0.05 0.74
N LEU A 191 -2.57 0.69 1.50
CA LEU A 191 -3.09 0.29 2.81
C LEU A 191 -4.29 -0.64 2.69
N GLY A 192 -4.24 -1.78 3.37
CA GLY A 192 -5.27 -2.79 3.33
C GLY A 192 -5.46 -3.44 1.95
N GLN A 193 -4.51 -3.26 1.02
CA GLN A 193 -4.62 -3.73 -0.36
C GLN A 193 -3.64 -4.87 -0.64
N GLY A 194 -4.06 -5.79 -1.53
CA GLY A 194 -3.18 -6.86 -2.00
C GLY A 194 -2.17 -6.39 -3.04
N VAL A 195 -1.12 -7.19 -3.26
CA VAL A 195 0.02 -6.89 -4.14
C VAL A 195 -0.42 -6.51 -5.57
N ASN A 196 -1.34 -7.25 -6.18
CA ASN A 196 -1.79 -6.96 -7.56
C ASN A 196 -2.42 -5.57 -7.69
N LYS A 197 -3.23 -5.18 -6.69
CA LYS A 197 -3.87 -3.86 -6.70
C LYS A 197 -2.86 -2.76 -6.42
N ALA A 198 -1.91 -3.01 -5.51
CA ALA A 198 -0.81 -2.10 -5.23
C ALA A 198 0.06 -1.88 -6.49
N GLN A 199 0.33 -2.91 -7.27
CA GLN A 199 1.10 -2.82 -8.51
C GLN A 199 0.40 -1.95 -9.57
N ILE A 200 -0.91 -2.16 -9.78
CA ILE A 200 -1.70 -1.32 -10.70
C ILE A 200 -1.68 0.15 -10.24
N LEU A 201 -1.85 0.36 -8.94
CA LEU A 201 -1.80 1.69 -8.35
C LEU A 201 -0.42 2.34 -8.53
N THR A 202 0.67 1.58 -8.34
CA THR A 202 2.03 2.09 -8.51
C THR A 202 2.30 2.52 -9.95
N ALA A 203 1.81 1.76 -10.93
CA ALA A 203 1.90 2.16 -12.34
C ALA A 203 1.13 3.46 -12.62
N ALA A 204 -0.07 3.62 -12.05
CA ALA A 204 -0.84 4.85 -12.17
C ALA A 204 -0.17 6.05 -11.47
N VAL A 205 0.43 5.82 -10.30
CA VAL A 205 1.20 6.84 -9.58
C VAL A 205 2.37 7.29 -10.43
N ARG A 206 3.19 6.36 -10.94
CA ARG A 206 4.35 6.67 -11.77
C ARG A 206 3.97 7.60 -12.93
N VAL A 207 2.99 7.21 -13.75
CA VAL A 207 2.55 8.01 -14.92
C VAL A 207 2.03 9.40 -14.50
N SER A 208 1.45 9.52 -13.31
CA SER A 208 0.89 10.78 -12.83
C SER A 208 1.92 11.71 -12.18
N VAL A 209 3.05 11.16 -11.73
CA VAL A 209 4.08 11.87 -10.96
C VAL A 209 5.25 12.29 -11.84
N GLU A 210 5.60 11.50 -12.83
CA GLU A 210 6.66 11.75 -13.81
C GLU A 210 6.10 12.55 -15.01
N THR A 211 6.54 13.79 -15.20
CA THR A 211 6.09 14.68 -16.31
C THR A 211 7.24 15.34 -17.02
#